data_a2d0045ca3cd6319169a2634b99c75d2
#
_entry.id   a2d0045ca3cd6319169a2634b99c75d2
#
_cell.length_a   1.000
_cell.length_b   1.000
_cell.length_c   1.000
_cell.angle_alpha   90.00
_cell.angle_beta   90.00
_cell.angle_gamma   90.00
#
_symmetry.space_group_name_H-M   'P 1'
#
loop_
_entity.id
_entity.type
_entity.pdbx_description
1 polymer ?
#
loop_
_entity_poly.entity_id
_entity_poly.type
_entity_poly.pdbx_seq_one_letter_code
_entity_poly.pdbx_strand_id
1 'polypeptide(L)'
;MSLETKRIKELFGYARTLTKEQGVGVMAGRAVGFFKRRFFGKKARYLPSKQTLEAQRADATANADGWPTISILTPLYNTPPQFLQQFLDSVQAQTAPNWQLILVDASDDAHPDVGETVRTRAAQDKRIVYAKIENKGIAA
;
A
#
# COMPACT_ATOMS: atom_id res chain seq x y z
N MET A 1 33.90 -12.85 11.02
CA MET A 1 33.13 -12.16 12.08
C MET A 1 31.96 -11.45 11.37
N SER A 2 30.73 -11.92 11.60
CA SER A 2 29.53 -11.47 10.88
C SER A 2 29.25 -9.98 11.11
N LEU A 3 28.74 -9.28 10.10
CA LEU A 3 28.28 -7.87 10.16
C LEU A 3 27.30 -7.61 11.33
N GLU A 4 26.51 -8.61 11.68
CA GLU A 4 25.60 -8.55 12.84
C GLU A 4 26.33 -8.46 14.17
N THR A 5 27.45 -9.20 14.34
CA THR A 5 28.24 -9.20 15.58
C THR A 5 28.90 -7.82 15.81
N LYS A 6 29.27 -7.14 14.73
CA LYS A 6 29.87 -5.80 14.78
C LYS A 6 28.82 -4.74 15.20
N ARG A 7 27.63 -4.80 14.64
CA ARG A 7 26.49 -3.93 15.00
C ARG A 7 26.02 -4.11 16.44
N ILE A 8 26.01 -5.34 16.93
CA ILE A 8 25.64 -5.64 18.32
C ILE A 8 26.67 -5.04 19.29
N LYS A 9 27.97 -5.16 19.01
CA LYS A 9 29.02 -4.56 19.87
C LYS A 9 28.97 -3.03 19.88
N GLU A 10 28.67 -2.39 18.75
CA GLU A 10 28.51 -0.93 18.66
C GLU A 10 27.29 -0.45 19.46
N LEU A 11 26.16 -1.18 19.38
CA LEU A 11 24.97 -0.88 20.18
C LEU A 11 25.20 -1.03 21.69
N PHE A 12 25.96 -2.05 22.12
CA PHE A 12 26.35 -2.22 23.52
C PHE A 12 27.31 -1.13 23.99
N GLY A 13 28.26 -0.70 23.16
CA GLY A 13 29.15 0.42 23.43
C GLY A 13 28.38 1.73 23.64
N TYR A 14 27.45 2.02 22.74
CA TYR A 14 26.60 3.21 22.82
C TYR A 14 25.67 3.19 24.04
N ALA A 15 25.07 2.03 24.36
CA ALA A 15 24.25 1.87 25.56
C ALA A 15 25.06 2.12 26.84
N ARG A 16 26.31 1.64 26.89
CA ARG A 16 27.19 1.82 28.05
C ARG A 16 27.59 3.28 28.29
N THR A 17 27.81 4.05 27.22
CA THR A 17 28.14 5.48 27.28
C THR A 17 26.92 6.28 27.77
N LEU A 18 25.76 6.04 27.26
CA LEU A 18 24.50 6.68 27.65
C LEU A 18 24.09 6.36 29.10
N THR A 19 24.39 5.13 29.58
CA THR A 19 24.11 4.73 30.95
C THR A 19 24.99 5.52 31.96
N LYS A 20 26.19 5.85 31.54
CA LYS A 20 27.15 6.60 32.37
C LYS A 20 26.78 8.09 32.51
N GLU A 21 26.14 8.67 31.49
CA GLU A 21 25.77 10.09 31.44
C GLU A 21 24.36 10.38 31.98
N GLN A 22 23.40 9.47 31.78
CA GLN A 22 21.97 9.73 32.05
C GLN A 22 21.34 8.88 33.17
N GLY A 23 22.10 7.98 33.79
CA GLY A 23 21.63 7.11 34.88
C GLY A 23 20.83 5.86 34.37
N VAL A 24 20.97 4.75 35.11
CA VAL A 24 20.42 3.42 34.75
C VAL A 24 18.90 3.42 34.63
N GLY A 25 18.19 4.21 35.44
CA GLY A 25 16.72 4.27 35.45
C GLY A 25 16.11 4.85 34.16
N VAL A 26 16.75 5.87 33.59
CA VAL A 26 16.29 6.54 32.36
C VAL A 26 16.52 5.61 31.15
N MET A 27 17.65 4.90 31.16
CA MET A 27 17.96 3.93 30.08
C MET A 27 17.04 2.71 30.12
N ALA A 28 16.73 2.19 31.31
CA ALA A 28 15.76 1.09 31.45
C ALA A 28 14.38 1.50 30.94
N GLY A 29 13.92 2.72 31.27
CA GLY A 29 12.64 3.26 30.76
C GLY A 29 12.62 3.43 29.23
N ARG A 30 13.72 3.91 28.63
CA ARG A 30 13.87 4.07 27.17
C ARG A 30 13.96 2.72 26.45
N ALA A 31 14.70 1.76 26.99
CA ALA A 31 14.80 0.42 26.45
C ALA A 31 13.45 -0.31 26.51
N VAL A 32 12.73 -0.24 27.63
CA VAL A 32 11.37 -0.79 27.77
C VAL A 32 10.40 -0.09 26.81
N GLY A 33 10.49 1.22 26.66
CA GLY A 33 9.68 2.00 25.71
C GLY A 33 9.97 1.61 24.24
N PHE A 34 11.24 1.41 23.89
CA PHE A 34 11.65 0.95 22.55
C PHE A 34 11.17 -0.47 22.27
N PHE A 35 11.35 -1.39 23.21
CA PHE A 35 10.86 -2.76 23.12
C PHE A 35 9.33 -2.80 23.02
N LYS A 36 8.64 -2.02 23.87
CA LYS A 36 7.18 -1.94 23.84
C LYS A 36 6.66 -1.41 22.50
N ARG A 37 7.31 -0.41 21.90
CA ARG A 37 6.96 0.11 20.55
C ARG A 37 7.32 -0.86 19.43
N ARG A 38 8.47 -1.56 19.54
CA ARG A 38 8.93 -2.46 18.47
C ARG A 38 8.16 -3.78 18.44
N PHE A 39 7.79 -4.33 19.61
CA PHE A 39 7.16 -5.65 19.70
C PHE A 39 5.65 -5.58 20.01
N PHE A 40 5.18 -4.54 20.67
CA PHE A 40 3.78 -4.37 21.02
C PHE A 40 3.15 -3.10 20.45
N GLY A 41 3.93 -2.28 19.78
CA GLY A 41 3.42 -1.17 18.99
C GLY A 41 2.66 -1.74 17.78
N LYS A 42 1.45 -2.18 18.02
CA LYS A 42 0.48 -2.25 16.93
C LYS A 42 0.46 -0.84 16.36
N LYS A 43 1.05 -0.61 15.17
CA LYS A 43 0.64 0.53 14.37
C LYS A 43 -0.87 0.37 14.32
N ALA A 44 -1.58 1.24 14.99
CA ALA A 44 -3.02 1.30 14.85
C ALA A 44 -3.25 1.64 13.38
N ARG A 45 -3.32 0.61 12.52
CA ARG A 45 -3.95 0.76 11.22
C ARG A 45 -5.37 1.13 11.57
N TYR A 46 -5.73 2.36 11.32
CA TYR A 46 -7.13 2.75 11.33
C TYR A 46 -7.80 1.95 10.22
N LEU A 47 -8.32 0.80 10.60
CA LEU A 47 -9.18 0.01 9.74
C LEU A 47 -10.59 0.34 10.19
N PRO A 48 -11.38 1.03 9.36
CA PRO A 48 -12.75 1.34 9.68
C PRO A 48 -13.53 0.03 9.91
N SER A 49 -14.48 0.03 10.83
CA SER A 49 -15.35 -1.11 11.06
C SER A 49 -16.21 -1.39 9.81
N LYS A 50 -16.73 -2.62 9.69
CA LYS A 50 -17.68 -2.94 8.60
C LYS A 50 -18.86 -2.00 8.58
N GLN A 51 -19.41 -1.70 9.74
CA GLN A 51 -20.53 -0.76 9.90
C GLN A 51 -20.17 0.65 9.43
N THR A 52 -18.95 1.12 9.71
CA THR A 52 -18.47 2.41 9.21
C THR A 52 -18.36 2.41 7.69
N LEU A 53 -17.85 1.33 7.08
CA LEU A 53 -17.74 1.21 5.63
C LEU A 53 -19.11 1.15 4.95
N GLU A 54 -20.08 0.45 5.55
CA GLU A 54 -21.46 0.38 5.05
C GLU A 54 -22.14 1.76 5.11
N ALA A 55 -21.98 2.47 6.23
CA ALA A 55 -22.49 3.83 6.36
C ALA A 55 -21.85 4.79 5.34
N GLN A 56 -20.55 4.71 5.13
CA GLN A 56 -19.86 5.51 4.10
C GLN A 56 -20.36 5.19 2.68
N ARG A 57 -20.60 3.93 2.36
CA ARG A 57 -21.14 3.54 1.06
C ARG A 57 -22.56 4.07 0.85
N ALA A 58 -23.40 3.95 1.86
CA ALA A 58 -24.78 4.45 1.81
C ALA A 58 -24.80 5.96 1.60
N ASP A 59 -23.99 6.71 2.34
CA ASP A 59 -23.86 8.15 2.20
C ASP A 59 -23.31 8.56 0.83
N ALA A 60 -22.23 7.93 0.40
CA ALA A 60 -21.62 8.20 -0.90
C ALA A 60 -22.56 7.88 -2.08
N THR A 61 -23.39 6.85 -1.95
CA THR A 61 -24.39 6.50 -2.97
C THR A 61 -25.55 7.51 -2.99
N ALA A 62 -26.01 7.92 -1.82
CA ALA A 62 -27.11 8.90 -1.69
C ALA A 62 -26.72 10.29 -2.24
N ASN A 63 -25.45 10.65 -2.16
CA ASN A 63 -24.91 11.95 -2.56
C ASN A 63 -24.06 11.88 -3.84
N ALA A 64 -24.13 10.79 -4.61
CA ALA A 64 -23.26 10.54 -5.76
C ALA A 64 -23.27 11.66 -6.80
N ASP A 65 -24.42 12.27 -7.06
CA ASP A 65 -24.57 13.33 -8.06
C ASP A 65 -23.84 14.63 -7.69
N GLY A 66 -23.54 14.84 -6.41
CA GLY A 66 -22.78 15.99 -5.91
C GLY A 66 -21.26 15.77 -5.85
N TRP A 67 -20.79 14.56 -6.09
CA TRP A 67 -19.38 14.23 -5.97
C TRP A 67 -18.68 14.21 -7.32
N PRO A 68 -17.44 14.75 -7.40
CA PRO A 68 -16.66 14.69 -8.64
C PRO A 68 -16.25 13.25 -8.95
N THR A 69 -16.14 12.92 -10.22
CA THR A 69 -15.53 11.65 -10.65
C THR A 69 -14.03 11.72 -10.50
N ILE A 70 -13.46 10.76 -9.79
CA ILE A 70 -12.02 10.65 -9.57
C ILE A 70 -11.44 9.69 -10.62
N SER A 71 -10.54 10.19 -11.48
CA SER A 71 -9.81 9.34 -12.42
C SER A 71 -8.52 8.82 -11.77
N ILE A 72 -8.39 7.51 -11.70
CA ILE A 72 -7.21 6.81 -11.20
C ILE A 72 -6.42 6.31 -12.41
N LEU A 73 -5.26 6.92 -12.67
CA LEU A 73 -4.36 6.51 -13.75
C LEU A 73 -3.28 5.59 -13.19
N THR A 74 -3.16 4.40 -13.76
CA THR A 74 -2.19 3.40 -13.30
C THR A 74 -1.44 2.79 -14.48
N PRO A 75 -0.12 3.02 -14.59
CA PRO A 75 0.71 2.32 -15.55
C PRO A 75 0.95 0.89 -15.08
N LEU A 76 0.93 -0.05 -16.02
CA LEU A 76 1.27 -1.46 -15.80
C LEU A 76 2.48 -1.82 -16.66
N TYR A 77 3.40 -2.59 -16.07
CA TYR A 77 4.52 -3.20 -16.79
C TYR A 77 4.89 -4.52 -16.14
N ASN A 78 4.64 -5.62 -16.83
CA ASN A 78 4.95 -6.99 -16.39
C ASN A 78 4.50 -7.25 -14.94
N THR A 79 3.34 -6.70 -14.57
CA THR A 79 2.83 -6.74 -13.19
C THR A 79 2.39 -8.15 -12.83
N PRO A 80 2.94 -8.77 -11.76
CA PRO A 80 2.54 -10.11 -11.35
C PRO A 80 1.04 -10.20 -11.08
N PRO A 81 0.35 -11.27 -11.56
CA PRO A 81 -1.11 -11.39 -11.51
C PRO A 81 -1.69 -11.22 -10.10
N GLN A 82 -1.02 -11.75 -9.09
CA GLN A 82 -1.46 -11.64 -7.71
C GLN A 82 -1.54 -10.18 -7.20
N PHE A 83 -0.59 -9.33 -7.58
CA PHE A 83 -0.60 -7.92 -7.18
C PHE A 83 -1.61 -7.13 -7.99
N LEU A 84 -1.74 -7.45 -9.28
CA LEU A 84 -2.73 -6.83 -10.14
C LEU A 84 -4.15 -7.12 -9.65
N GLN A 85 -4.45 -8.36 -9.29
CA GLN A 85 -5.75 -8.74 -8.71
C GLN A 85 -6.03 -8.02 -7.40
N GLN A 86 -5.06 -8.03 -6.46
CA GLN A 86 -5.19 -7.32 -5.18
C GLN A 86 -5.43 -5.82 -5.38
N PHE A 87 -4.74 -5.21 -6.34
CA PHE A 87 -4.94 -3.80 -6.69
C PHE A 87 -6.36 -3.55 -7.20
N LEU A 88 -6.82 -4.33 -8.19
CA LEU A 88 -8.16 -4.21 -8.75
C LEU A 88 -9.23 -4.39 -7.67
N ASP A 89 -9.09 -5.41 -6.82
CA ASP A 89 -10.01 -5.65 -5.71
C ASP A 89 -10.03 -4.48 -4.73
N SER A 90 -8.87 -3.85 -4.45
CA SER A 90 -8.77 -2.71 -3.55
C SER A 90 -9.47 -1.46 -4.08
N VAL A 91 -9.40 -1.21 -5.39
CA VAL A 91 -10.09 -0.09 -6.04
C VAL A 91 -11.59 -0.34 -6.08
N GLN A 92 -12.02 -1.55 -6.45
CA GLN A 92 -13.45 -1.91 -6.47
C GLN A 92 -14.07 -1.93 -5.07
N ALA A 93 -13.28 -2.17 -4.02
CA ALA A 93 -13.72 -2.14 -2.63
C ALA A 93 -13.91 -0.73 -2.06
N GLN A 94 -13.53 0.34 -2.79
CA GLN A 94 -13.70 1.71 -2.33
C GLN A 94 -15.16 2.02 -2.02
N THR A 95 -15.38 2.86 -1.00
CA THR A 95 -16.74 3.25 -0.57
C THR A 95 -17.35 4.30 -1.48
N ALA A 96 -16.54 5.20 -2.06
CA ALA A 96 -16.99 6.19 -3.04
C ALA A 96 -17.27 5.51 -4.40
N PRO A 97 -18.47 5.69 -5.01
CA PRO A 97 -18.81 5.07 -6.28
C PRO A 97 -18.25 5.81 -7.50
N ASN A 98 -17.97 7.11 -7.37
CA ASN A 98 -17.64 8.01 -8.47
C ASN A 98 -16.14 7.97 -8.80
N TRP A 99 -15.66 6.86 -9.35
CA TRP A 99 -14.30 6.73 -9.84
C TRP A 99 -14.26 6.08 -11.23
N GLN A 100 -13.20 6.37 -11.95
CA GLN A 100 -12.82 5.70 -13.19
C GLN A 100 -11.38 5.22 -13.05
N LEU A 101 -11.12 3.96 -13.34
CA LEU A 101 -9.78 3.37 -13.32
C LEU A 101 -9.28 3.22 -14.77
N ILE A 102 -8.19 3.91 -15.10
CA ILE A 102 -7.56 3.86 -16.41
C ILE A 102 -6.23 3.11 -16.25
N LEU A 103 -6.14 1.93 -16.85
CA LEU A 103 -4.97 1.06 -16.82
C LEU A 103 -4.25 1.12 -18.15
N VAL A 104 -3.04 1.64 -18.14
CA VAL A 104 -2.18 1.76 -19.33
C VAL A 104 -1.10 0.69 -19.25
N ASP A 105 -1.24 -0.34 -20.07
CA ASP A 105 -0.38 -1.52 -20.06
C ASP A 105 0.72 -1.39 -21.11
N ALA A 106 1.95 -1.31 -20.66
CA ALA A 106 3.16 -1.30 -21.46
C ALA A 106 3.96 -2.63 -21.33
N SER A 107 3.33 -3.71 -20.83
CA SER A 107 3.96 -5.02 -20.66
C SER A 107 4.41 -5.59 -22.02
N ASP A 108 5.47 -6.39 -21.99
CA ASP A 108 5.96 -7.10 -23.17
C ASP A 108 5.08 -8.30 -23.55
N ASP A 109 5.39 -8.92 -24.68
CA ASP A 109 4.61 -10.05 -25.22
C ASP A 109 4.75 -11.34 -24.40
N ALA A 110 5.72 -11.40 -23.48
CA ALA A 110 5.88 -12.53 -22.58
C ALA A 110 4.89 -12.51 -21.41
N HIS A 111 4.18 -11.37 -21.21
CA HIS A 111 3.22 -11.17 -20.12
C HIS A 111 1.81 -10.83 -20.63
N PRO A 112 1.18 -11.68 -21.44
CA PRO A 112 -0.16 -11.44 -21.98
C PRO A 112 -1.25 -11.50 -20.90
N ASP A 113 -0.97 -12.17 -19.79
CA ASP A 113 -1.81 -12.36 -18.61
C ASP A 113 -2.20 -11.03 -17.94
N VAL A 114 -1.34 -10.01 -18.02
CA VAL A 114 -1.64 -8.67 -17.51
C VAL A 114 -2.86 -8.08 -18.22
N GLY A 115 -2.81 -8.04 -19.57
CA GLY A 115 -3.89 -7.50 -20.38
C GLY A 115 -5.16 -8.34 -20.30
N GLU A 116 -5.04 -9.67 -20.23
CA GLU A 116 -6.18 -10.58 -20.11
C GLU A 116 -6.92 -10.37 -18.78
N THR A 117 -6.19 -10.28 -17.68
CA THR A 117 -6.75 -10.01 -16.35
C THR A 117 -7.53 -8.68 -16.32
N VAL A 118 -6.95 -7.62 -16.89
CA VAL A 118 -7.62 -6.31 -16.89
C VAL A 118 -8.86 -6.31 -17.81
N ARG A 119 -8.77 -6.87 -19.00
CA ARG A 119 -9.92 -6.95 -19.92
C ARG A 119 -11.08 -7.73 -19.30
N THR A 120 -10.80 -8.82 -18.60
CA THR A 120 -11.82 -9.59 -17.88
C THR A 120 -12.54 -8.73 -16.83
N ARG A 121 -11.81 -7.93 -16.07
CA ARG A 121 -12.40 -7.02 -15.08
C ARG A 121 -13.15 -5.86 -15.72
N ALA A 122 -12.62 -5.28 -16.79
CA ALA A 122 -13.28 -4.20 -17.54
C ALA A 122 -14.60 -4.64 -18.17
N ALA A 123 -14.72 -5.89 -18.58
CA ALA A 123 -15.97 -6.44 -19.06
C ALA A 123 -17.05 -6.52 -17.96
N GLN A 124 -16.66 -6.64 -16.70
CA GLN A 124 -17.56 -6.72 -15.55
C GLN A 124 -17.86 -5.35 -14.92
N ASP A 125 -16.97 -4.38 -15.04
CA ASP A 125 -17.10 -3.05 -14.45
C ASP A 125 -16.70 -1.96 -15.44
N LYS A 126 -17.70 -1.24 -15.96
CA LYS A 126 -17.52 -0.19 -16.99
C LYS A 126 -16.68 0.99 -16.54
N ARG A 127 -16.39 1.11 -15.24
CA ARG A 127 -15.51 2.15 -14.70
C ARG A 127 -14.03 1.82 -14.92
N ILE A 128 -13.71 0.60 -15.35
CA ILE A 128 -12.35 0.15 -15.64
C ILE A 128 -12.11 0.27 -17.15
N VAL A 129 -11.11 1.06 -17.51
CA VAL A 129 -10.68 1.28 -18.89
C VAL A 129 -9.29 0.71 -19.08
N TYR A 130 -9.08 -0.06 -20.14
CA TYR A 130 -7.81 -0.66 -20.50
C TYR A 130 -7.28 -0.09 -21.80
N ALA A 131 -6.00 0.31 -21.78
CA ALA A 131 -5.26 0.71 -22.97
C ALA A 131 -3.92 -0.03 -23.03
N LYS A 132 -3.62 -0.65 -24.17
CA LYS A 132 -2.30 -1.23 -24.43
C LYS A 132 -1.46 -0.23 -25.18
N ILE A 133 -0.21 -0.02 -24.75
CA ILE A 133 0.76 0.82 -25.44
C ILE A 133 2.08 0.06 -25.63
N GLU A 134 2.88 0.49 -26.59
CA GLU A 134 4.24 0.03 -26.75
C GLU A 134 5.13 0.69 -25.70
N ASN A 135 6.00 -0.10 -25.05
CA ASN A 135 6.98 0.45 -24.11
C ASN A 135 8.14 1.10 -24.88
N LYS A 136 8.18 2.43 -24.86
CA LYS A 136 9.27 3.24 -25.46
C LYS A 136 10.22 3.84 -24.44
N GLY A 137 10.12 3.42 -23.16
CA GLY A 137 10.88 4.00 -22.06
C GLY A 137 10.23 5.23 -21.44
N ILE A 138 10.87 5.77 -20.39
CA ILE A 138 10.33 6.87 -19.57
C ILE A 138 10.45 8.24 -20.29
N ALA A 139 11.31 8.35 -21.28
CA ALA A 139 11.69 9.61 -21.93
C ALA A 139 11.43 9.64 -23.44
N ALA A 140 10.46 8.87 -23.93
CA ALA A 140 10.09 8.85 -25.35
C ALA A 140 8.90 9.77 -25.63
#